data_dca1589f0423d6a8061203e72638a275
#
_entry.id   dca1589f0423d6a8061203e72638a275
#
_cell.length_a   1.000
_cell.length_b   1.000
_cell.length_c   1.000
_cell.angle_alpha   90.00
_cell.angle_beta   90.00
_cell.angle_gamma   90.00
#
_symmetry.space_group_name_H-M   'P 1'
#
loop_
_entity.id
_entity.type
_entity.pdbx_description
1 polymer ?
#
loop_
_entity_poly.entity_id
_entity_poly.type
_entity_poly.pdbx_seq_one_letter_code
_entity_poly.pdbx_strand_id
1 'polypeptide(L)'
;MQFLIKRSTAAFLLIAMANLVVAFATFFVLPPKFFYDSAIIIYDKLNEVGYIGSYPLTILFYKVTGLRHLPFPLIALLQFPILMYVLYKIGIPEGFEKLNVKNVLAYLGIFMIAIFIAMPSKEFLTYLFITPIVFMCANKRFSFRKTVVLSVLMLVVFGAFYRPYFALIPIIAGGMYLISCINFKNKTMTVIFYGLLIAFFLSLSSGILKGQYFSEMSRELVNKTRMNSADANSLILSPVKPDTWYGEMIAIFYGFFTVNVPVNGLKHILSPQIVVFIIWQLLLFYILLVRFSKCLRNRNEYQFELFILLVLFSFFILQGVFEPDLGSAIRHKTGIFPLIYFALYYEHFRKKIQ
;
A
#
# COMPACT_ATOMS: atom_id res chain seq x y z
N MET A 1 -17.55 36.86 -13.40
CA MET A 1 -17.73 35.39 -13.40
C MET A 1 -17.40 34.88 -11.98
N GLN A 2 -18.39 34.54 -11.13
CA GLN A 2 -18.13 34.01 -9.80
C GLN A 2 -17.79 32.53 -9.95
N PHE A 3 -16.55 32.14 -9.67
CA PHE A 3 -16.14 30.75 -9.59
C PHE A 3 -16.65 30.15 -8.26
N LEU A 4 -17.83 29.52 -8.29
CA LEU A 4 -18.37 28.80 -7.15
C LEU A 4 -17.68 27.42 -7.05
N ILE A 5 -16.66 27.31 -6.20
CA ILE A 5 -16.00 26.04 -5.90
C ILE A 5 -16.82 25.33 -4.82
N LYS A 6 -17.11 24.04 -5.01
CA LYS A 6 -17.77 23.20 -3.98
C LYS A 6 -16.92 23.16 -2.71
N ARG A 7 -17.55 23.23 -1.53
CA ARG A 7 -16.86 23.19 -0.22
C ARG A 7 -15.90 21.99 -0.08
N SER A 8 -16.33 20.81 -0.52
CA SER A 8 -15.50 19.61 -0.50
C SER A 8 -14.24 19.74 -1.37
N THR A 9 -14.36 20.39 -2.53
CA THR A 9 -13.22 20.66 -3.42
C THR A 9 -12.27 21.68 -2.81
N ALA A 10 -12.82 22.75 -2.22
CA ALA A 10 -12.02 23.74 -1.51
C ALA A 10 -11.24 23.14 -0.35
N ALA A 11 -11.89 22.30 0.46
CA ALA A 11 -11.23 21.57 1.56
C ALA A 11 -10.11 20.64 1.06
N PHE A 12 -10.36 19.89 -0.01
CA PHE A 12 -9.33 19.05 -0.63
C PHE A 12 -8.12 19.87 -1.09
N LEU A 13 -8.35 20.98 -1.77
CA LEU A 13 -7.27 21.85 -2.25
C LEU A 13 -6.49 22.48 -1.08
N LEU A 14 -7.17 22.92 -0.02
CA LEU A 14 -6.50 23.47 1.18
C LEU A 14 -5.63 22.41 1.85
N ILE A 15 -6.14 21.18 2.00
CA ILE A 15 -5.37 20.06 2.56
C ILE A 15 -4.18 19.70 1.65
N ALA A 16 -4.38 19.70 0.34
CA ALA A 16 -3.30 19.46 -0.62
C ALA A 16 -2.23 20.55 -0.53
N MET A 17 -2.61 21.84 -0.47
CA MET A 17 -1.66 22.94 -0.33
C MET A 17 -0.90 22.89 1.00
N ALA A 18 -1.59 22.63 2.12
CA ALA A 18 -0.92 22.47 3.42
C ALA A 18 0.09 21.31 3.39
N ASN A 19 -0.28 20.18 2.78
CA ASN A 19 0.60 19.03 2.66
C ASN A 19 1.71 19.21 1.61
N LEU A 20 1.56 20.10 0.63
CA LEU A 20 2.66 20.51 -0.25
C LEU A 20 3.76 21.23 0.54
N VAL A 21 3.38 22.09 1.49
CA VAL A 21 4.33 22.73 2.40
C VAL A 21 5.02 21.67 3.28
N VAL A 22 4.28 20.70 3.80
CA VAL A 22 4.85 19.58 4.55
C VAL A 22 5.84 18.80 3.68
N ALA A 23 5.48 18.44 2.45
CA ALA A 23 6.35 17.70 1.53
C ALA A 23 7.68 18.43 1.27
N PHE A 24 7.62 19.76 1.08
CA PHE A 24 8.81 20.58 0.93
C PHE A 24 9.65 20.64 2.22
N ALA A 25 8.99 20.87 3.37
CA ALA A 25 9.66 21.03 4.66
C ALA A 25 10.25 19.72 5.20
N THR A 26 9.71 18.57 4.79
CA THR A 26 10.12 17.23 5.25
C THR A 26 11.63 17.03 5.18
N PHE A 27 12.28 17.46 4.11
CA PHE A 27 13.72 17.32 3.94
C PHE A 27 14.54 18.08 5.00
N PHE A 28 14.04 19.20 5.49
CA PHE A 28 14.75 20.05 6.46
C PHE A 28 14.46 19.64 7.91
N VAL A 29 13.35 18.96 8.14
CA VAL A 29 12.86 18.63 9.49
C VAL A 29 13.17 17.20 9.90
N LEU A 30 13.09 16.24 8.95
CA LEU A 30 13.27 14.84 9.28
C LEU A 30 14.75 14.42 9.30
N PRO A 31 15.14 13.47 10.18
CA PRO A 31 16.48 12.92 10.19
C PRO A 31 16.89 12.29 8.87
N PRO A 32 18.19 12.30 8.50
CA PRO A 32 18.70 11.76 7.22
C PRO A 32 18.30 10.32 6.91
N LYS A 33 18.03 9.51 7.92
CA LYS A 33 17.57 8.11 7.77
C LYS A 33 16.27 7.96 6.98
N PHE A 34 15.39 8.95 7.01
CA PHE A 34 14.16 8.94 6.21
C PHE A 34 14.40 9.04 4.71
N PHE A 35 15.58 9.56 4.31
CA PHE A 35 15.98 9.78 2.91
C PHE A 35 16.98 8.76 2.39
N TYR A 36 17.26 7.68 3.14
CA TYR A 36 18.23 6.68 2.75
C TYR A 36 17.90 6.07 1.37
N ASP A 37 16.67 5.60 1.16
CA ASP A 37 16.23 5.07 -0.12
C ASP A 37 16.28 6.14 -1.23
N SER A 38 15.90 7.39 -0.92
CA SER A 38 15.96 8.51 -1.87
C SER A 38 17.39 8.79 -2.31
N ALA A 39 18.33 8.72 -1.36
CA ALA A 39 19.74 8.90 -1.66
C ALA A 39 20.33 7.75 -2.51
N ILE A 40 19.91 6.51 -2.26
CA ILE A 40 20.28 5.37 -3.10
C ILE A 40 19.80 5.60 -4.53
N ILE A 41 18.53 5.99 -4.69
CA ILE A 41 17.89 6.19 -6.00
C ILE A 41 18.56 7.32 -6.79
N ILE A 42 18.81 8.46 -6.16
CA ILE A 42 19.32 9.66 -6.84
C ILE A 42 20.82 9.55 -7.13
N TYR A 43 21.59 9.05 -6.16
CA TYR A 43 23.05 8.97 -6.28
C TYR A 43 23.55 7.61 -6.80
N ASP A 44 22.62 6.69 -7.06
CA ASP A 44 22.91 5.32 -7.51
C ASP A 44 24.00 4.65 -6.67
N LYS A 45 23.88 4.73 -5.34
CA LYS A 45 24.89 4.26 -4.39
C LYS A 45 25.15 2.75 -4.44
N LEU A 46 24.23 1.98 -5.03
CA LEU A 46 24.37 0.54 -5.19
C LEU A 46 24.88 0.15 -6.58
N ASN A 47 25.13 1.11 -7.48
CA ASN A 47 25.49 0.89 -8.89
C ASN A 47 24.51 -0.08 -9.57
N GLU A 48 23.21 0.11 -9.33
CA GLU A 48 22.15 -0.73 -9.86
C GLU A 48 21.97 -0.48 -11.36
N VAL A 49 22.29 -1.47 -12.17
CA VAL A 49 22.14 -1.40 -13.63
C VAL A 49 21.11 -2.41 -14.09
N GLY A 50 20.22 -2.00 -14.99
CA GLY A 50 19.26 -2.89 -15.61
C GLY A 50 17.82 -2.34 -15.66
N TYR A 51 16.92 -3.18 -16.18
CA TYR A 51 15.50 -2.85 -16.40
C TYR A 51 14.56 -3.70 -15.53
N ILE A 52 15.10 -4.54 -14.66
CA ILE A 52 14.33 -5.44 -13.80
C ILE A 52 14.69 -5.16 -12.34
N GLY A 53 13.65 -4.93 -11.54
CA GLY A 53 13.78 -4.63 -10.12
C GLY A 53 13.36 -3.21 -9.75
N SER A 54 12.96 -3.04 -8.50
CA SER A 54 12.41 -1.76 -8.03
C SER A 54 13.45 -0.64 -7.96
N TYR A 55 14.70 -0.94 -7.61
CA TYR A 55 15.77 0.04 -7.62
C TYR A 55 16.21 0.38 -9.05
N PRO A 56 16.62 -0.58 -9.92
CA PRO A 56 17.09 -0.28 -11.27
C PRO A 56 16.08 0.56 -12.07
N LEU A 57 14.81 0.15 -12.09
CA LEU A 57 13.78 0.90 -12.82
C LEU A 57 13.49 2.27 -12.23
N THR A 58 13.54 2.41 -10.89
CA THR A 58 13.34 3.72 -10.25
C THR A 58 14.52 4.65 -10.55
N ILE A 59 15.75 4.17 -10.44
CA ILE A 59 16.96 4.93 -10.79
C ILE A 59 16.89 5.38 -12.26
N LEU A 60 16.53 4.46 -13.16
CA LEU A 60 16.36 4.77 -14.58
C LEU A 60 15.31 5.87 -14.80
N PHE A 61 14.16 5.79 -14.12
CA PHE A 61 13.10 6.81 -14.19
C PHE A 61 13.62 8.19 -13.80
N TYR A 62 14.29 8.33 -12.65
CA TYR A 62 14.83 9.63 -12.21
C TYR A 62 15.99 10.11 -13.10
N LYS A 63 16.74 9.20 -13.71
CA LYS A 63 17.80 9.53 -14.69
C LYS A 63 17.20 10.07 -15.99
N VAL A 64 16.24 9.36 -16.60
CA VAL A 64 15.61 9.73 -17.88
C VAL A 64 14.79 11.00 -17.78
N THR A 65 14.06 11.19 -16.65
CA THR A 65 13.29 12.41 -16.43
C THR A 65 14.13 13.62 -16.05
N GLY A 66 15.41 13.46 -15.78
CA GLY A 66 16.28 14.53 -15.32
C GLY A 66 16.05 14.95 -13.86
N LEU A 67 15.05 14.37 -13.18
CA LEU A 67 14.73 14.72 -11.79
C LEU A 67 15.89 14.45 -10.82
N ARG A 68 16.79 13.53 -11.15
CA ARG A 68 17.97 13.26 -10.33
C ARG A 68 18.90 14.47 -10.13
N HIS A 69 18.80 15.48 -10.98
CA HIS A 69 19.62 16.70 -10.89
C HIS A 69 19.01 17.79 -10.02
N LEU A 70 17.78 17.59 -9.56
CA LEU A 70 17.09 18.52 -8.69
C LEU A 70 17.30 18.17 -7.20
N PRO A 71 17.36 19.18 -6.31
CA PRO A 71 17.29 18.96 -4.87
C PRO A 71 16.00 18.26 -4.45
N PHE A 72 16.04 17.42 -3.41
CA PHE A 72 14.87 16.68 -2.92
C PHE A 72 13.63 17.54 -2.67
N PRO A 73 13.72 18.75 -2.04
CA PRO A 73 12.56 19.60 -1.87
C PRO A 73 11.90 20.03 -3.18
N LEU A 74 12.68 20.29 -4.25
CA LEU A 74 12.12 20.62 -5.56
C LEU A 74 11.46 19.42 -6.22
N ILE A 75 12.03 18.22 -6.06
CA ILE A 75 11.37 16.99 -6.52
C ILE A 75 10.03 16.82 -5.82
N ALA A 76 9.96 17.07 -4.50
CA ALA A 76 8.72 16.98 -3.74
C ALA A 76 7.66 17.95 -4.24
N LEU A 77 8.04 19.19 -4.59
CA LEU A 77 7.13 20.19 -5.18
C LEU A 77 6.58 19.75 -6.55
N LEU A 78 7.28 18.91 -7.28
CA LEU A 78 6.82 18.37 -8.57
C LEU A 78 5.99 17.10 -8.40
N GLN A 79 6.42 16.17 -7.55
CA GLN A 79 5.79 14.87 -7.38
C GLN A 79 4.49 14.93 -6.59
N PHE A 80 4.46 15.69 -5.49
CA PHE A 80 3.28 15.77 -4.64
C PHE A 80 2.02 16.27 -5.38
N PRO A 81 2.06 17.33 -6.21
CA PRO A 81 0.92 17.73 -7.02
C PRO A 81 0.43 16.63 -7.98
N ILE A 82 1.33 15.83 -8.56
CA ILE A 82 0.96 14.69 -9.41
C ILE A 82 0.16 13.66 -8.60
N LEU A 83 0.62 13.33 -7.39
CA LEU A 83 -0.07 12.38 -6.51
C LEU A 83 -1.46 12.91 -6.11
N MET A 84 -1.58 14.20 -5.79
CA MET A 84 -2.85 14.84 -5.46
C MET A 84 -3.78 14.95 -6.67
N TYR A 85 -3.24 15.21 -7.85
CA TYR A 85 -4.01 15.22 -9.09
C TYR A 85 -4.67 13.87 -9.37
N VAL A 86 -3.99 12.76 -9.08
CA VAL A 86 -4.57 11.42 -9.17
C VAL A 86 -5.80 11.30 -8.26
N LEU A 87 -5.70 11.68 -6.98
CA LEU A 87 -6.85 11.63 -6.06
C LEU A 87 -7.98 12.54 -6.52
N TYR A 88 -7.66 13.74 -7.00
CA TYR A 88 -8.63 14.65 -7.59
C TYR A 88 -9.38 14.02 -8.78
N LYS A 89 -8.67 13.31 -9.65
CA LYS A 89 -9.25 12.62 -10.82
C LYS A 89 -10.06 11.38 -10.44
N ILE A 90 -9.71 10.65 -9.39
CA ILE A 90 -10.55 9.58 -8.83
C ILE A 90 -11.87 10.19 -8.35
N GLY A 91 -11.83 11.37 -7.75
CA GLY A 91 -12.96 12.15 -7.32
C GLY A 91 -12.87 12.61 -5.88
N ILE A 92 -13.53 13.73 -5.58
CA ILE A 92 -13.65 14.24 -4.21
C ILE A 92 -15.01 13.84 -3.67
N PRO A 93 -15.08 13.17 -2.51
CA PRO A 93 -16.34 12.76 -1.91
C PRO A 93 -17.10 13.98 -1.37
N GLU A 94 -18.43 13.90 -1.37
CA GLU A 94 -19.28 14.92 -0.73
C GLU A 94 -19.04 14.93 0.78
N GLY A 95 -18.98 16.13 1.35
CA GLY A 95 -18.70 16.30 2.77
C GLY A 95 -17.24 16.01 3.14
N PHE A 96 -16.30 16.10 2.19
CA PHE A 96 -14.88 15.95 2.46
C PHE A 96 -14.35 16.99 3.45
N GLU A 97 -15.04 18.14 3.59
CA GLU A 97 -14.75 19.17 4.59
C GLU A 97 -15.17 18.81 6.02
N LYS A 98 -15.99 17.77 6.19
CA LYS A 98 -16.50 17.37 7.51
C LYS A 98 -15.48 16.48 8.23
N LEU A 99 -15.31 16.70 9.54
CA LEU A 99 -14.49 15.84 10.38
C LEU A 99 -15.26 14.56 10.72
N ASN A 100 -15.05 13.52 9.92
CA ASN A 100 -15.49 12.17 10.21
C ASN A 100 -14.33 11.19 10.08
N VAL A 101 -14.47 9.96 10.59
CA VAL A 101 -13.39 8.98 10.65
C VAL A 101 -12.78 8.70 9.27
N LYS A 102 -13.60 8.57 8.22
CA LYS A 102 -13.10 8.31 6.85
C LYS A 102 -12.27 9.47 6.31
N ASN A 103 -12.72 10.71 6.53
CA ASN A 103 -12.02 11.90 6.08
C ASN A 103 -10.72 12.09 6.87
N VAL A 104 -10.73 11.86 8.19
CA VAL A 104 -9.50 11.91 9.00
C VAL A 104 -8.49 10.86 8.52
N LEU A 105 -8.93 9.64 8.22
CA LEU A 105 -8.06 8.61 7.63
C LEU A 105 -7.49 9.05 6.28
N ALA A 106 -8.28 9.70 5.44
CA ALA A 106 -7.81 10.22 4.16
C ALA A 106 -6.83 11.39 4.34
N TYR A 107 -7.08 12.31 5.27
CA TYR A 107 -6.17 13.43 5.58
C TYR A 107 -4.82 12.94 6.09
N LEU A 108 -4.82 11.99 7.03
CA LEU A 108 -3.60 11.36 7.51
C LEU A 108 -2.90 10.56 6.40
N GLY A 109 -3.65 9.92 5.49
CA GLY A 109 -3.09 9.27 4.31
C GLY A 109 -2.39 10.26 3.37
N ILE A 110 -3.00 11.43 3.10
CA ILE A 110 -2.39 12.51 2.31
C ILE A 110 -1.14 13.05 3.00
N PHE A 111 -1.17 13.20 4.33
CA PHE A 111 -0.02 13.61 5.12
C PHE A 111 1.14 12.59 5.01
N MET A 112 0.84 11.30 5.09
CA MET A 112 1.85 10.26 4.91
C MET A 112 2.41 10.24 3.48
N ILE A 113 1.58 10.52 2.44
CA ILE A 113 2.04 10.69 1.06
C ILE A 113 3.06 11.83 0.98
N ALA A 114 2.79 12.97 1.63
CA ALA A 114 3.71 14.11 1.66
C ALA A 114 5.06 13.76 2.28
N ILE A 115 5.07 12.94 3.33
CA ILE A 115 6.29 12.56 4.04
C ILE A 115 7.09 11.47 3.30
N PHE A 116 6.40 10.40 2.83
CA PHE A 116 7.08 9.18 2.41
C PHE A 116 7.29 9.04 0.90
N ILE A 117 6.41 9.59 0.07
CA ILE A 117 6.45 9.35 -1.38
C ILE A 117 6.51 10.61 -2.26
N ALA A 118 6.42 11.79 -1.67
CA ALA A 118 6.69 13.04 -2.39
C ALA A 118 8.18 13.19 -2.75
N MET A 119 9.07 12.59 -1.95
CA MET A 119 10.50 12.47 -2.24
C MET A 119 10.78 11.33 -3.23
N PRO A 120 11.98 11.27 -3.83
CA PRO A 120 12.37 10.16 -4.70
C PRO A 120 12.15 8.81 -4.02
N SER A 121 11.25 8.00 -4.57
CA SER A 121 10.89 6.72 -3.94
C SER A 121 10.37 5.69 -4.95
N LYS A 122 10.53 4.43 -4.61
CA LYS A 122 9.94 3.31 -5.36
C LYS A 122 8.42 3.34 -5.28
N GLU A 123 7.89 3.85 -4.19
CA GLU A 123 6.47 3.95 -3.89
C GLU A 123 5.76 4.98 -4.78
N PHE A 124 6.46 6.02 -5.24
CA PHE A 124 5.95 6.96 -6.24
C PHE A 124 5.55 6.24 -7.53
N LEU A 125 6.44 5.38 -8.06
CA LEU A 125 6.14 4.57 -9.25
C LEU A 125 5.03 3.55 -8.97
N THR A 126 5.03 2.92 -7.78
CA THR A 126 3.95 2.01 -7.38
C THR A 126 2.60 2.72 -7.37
N TYR A 127 2.53 3.94 -6.82
CA TYR A 127 1.32 4.76 -6.77
C TYR A 127 0.78 5.06 -8.18
N LEU A 128 1.65 5.50 -9.08
CA LEU A 128 1.28 5.76 -10.48
C LEU A 128 0.82 4.50 -11.19
N PHE A 129 1.48 3.38 -10.94
CA PHE A 129 1.15 2.10 -11.56
C PHE A 129 -0.22 1.53 -11.09
N ILE A 130 -0.55 1.70 -9.82
CA ILE A 130 -1.83 1.23 -9.24
C ILE A 130 -3.01 2.11 -9.69
N THR A 131 -2.76 3.36 -10.01
CA THR A 131 -3.78 4.36 -10.39
C THR A 131 -4.69 3.91 -11.56
N PRO A 132 -4.20 3.35 -12.68
CA PRO A 132 -5.04 2.86 -13.76
C PRO A 132 -6.06 1.79 -13.34
N ILE A 133 -5.72 0.93 -12.37
CA ILE A 133 -6.66 -0.08 -11.84
C ILE A 133 -7.87 0.61 -11.22
N VAL A 134 -7.63 1.67 -10.44
CA VAL A 134 -8.71 2.47 -9.83
C VAL A 134 -9.53 3.20 -10.90
N PHE A 135 -8.88 3.78 -11.89
CA PHE A 135 -9.59 4.46 -12.99
C PHE A 135 -10.45 3.51 -13.82
N MET A 136 -10.01 2.29 -14.07
CA MET A 136 -10.84 1.27 -14.73
C MET A 136 -12.07 0.91 -13.88
N CYS A 137 -11.91 0.78 -12.56
CA CYS A 137 -13.03 0.54 -11.65
C CYS A 137 -14.00 1.73 -11.54
N ALA A 138 -13.51 2.95 -11.70
CA ALA A 138 -14.30 4.18 -11.62
C ALA A 138 -14.96 4.60 -12.93
N ASN A 139 -14.65 3.94 -14.06
CA ASN A 139 -15.08 4.37 -15.39
C ASN A 139 -16.13 3.42 -15.97
N LYS A 140 -17.33 3.94 -16.28
CA LYS A 140 -18.45 3.21 -16.92
C LYS A 140 -18.09 2.49 -18.24
N ARG A 141 -17.04 2.92 -18.93
CA ARG A 141 -16.61 2.33 -20.21
C ARG A 141 -16.00 0.93 -20.06
N PHE A 142 -15.56 0.58 -18.85
CA PHE A 142 -14.95 -0.71 -18.57
C PHE A 142 -15.96 -1.66 -17.94
N SER A 143 -16.25 -2.77 -18.62
CA SER A 143 -17.02 -3.86 -17.99
C SER A 143 -16.20 -4.50 -16.86
N PHE A 144 -16.88 -5.08 -15.88
CA PHE A 144 -16.22 -5.74 -14.74
C PHE A 144 -15.17 -6.77 -15.19
N ARG A 145 -15.54 -7.65 -16.17
CA ARG A 145 -14.62 -8.68 -16.67
C ARG A 145 -13.36 -8.07 -17.30
N LYS A 146 -13.50 -7.03 -18.14
CA LYS A 146 -12.35 -6.34 -18.73
C LYS A 146 -11.46 -5.69 -17.67
N THR A 147 -12.06 -5.04 -16.68
CA THR A 147 -11.33 -4.43 -15.56
C THR A 147 -10.51 -5.48 -14.81
N VAL A 148 -11.09 -6.61 -14.44
CA VAL A 148 -10.39 -7.68 -13.72
C VAL A 148 -9.23 -8.23 -14.55
N VAL A 149 -9.47 -8.59 -15.82
CA VAL A 149 -8.43 -9.15 -16.70
C VAL A 149 -7.26 -8.19 -16.89
N LEU A 150 -7.54 -6.92 -17.19
CA LEU A 150 -6.49 -5.90 -17.39
C LEU A 150 -5.74 -5.63 -16.07
N SER A 151 -6.43 -5.57 -14.94
CA SER A 151 -5.79 -5.37 -13.63
C SER A 151 -4.88 -6.54 -13.25
N VAL A 152 -5.33 -7.79 -13.50
CA VAL A 152 -4.51 -8.98 -13.27
C VAL A 152 -3.26 -8.94 -14.15
N LEU A 153 -3.41 -8.66 -15.45
CA LEU A 153 -2.29 -8.54 -16.38
C LEU A 153 -1.29 -7.46 -15.90
N MET A 154 -1.80 -6.29 -15.53
CA MET A 154 -0.96 -5.21 -14.98
C MET A 154 -0.19 -5.66 -13.74
N LEU A 155 -0.86 -6.28 -12.76
CA LEU A 155 -0.22 -6.73 -11.52
C LEU A 155 0.86 -7.79 -11.78
N VAL A 156 0.62 -8.72 -12.72
CA VAL A 156 1.60 -9.74 -13.12
C VAL A 156 2.80 -9.08 -13.82
N VAL A 157 2.57 -8.17 -14.77
CA VAL A 157 3.65 -7.44 -15.47
C VAL A 157 4.46 -6.61 -14.46
N PHE A 158 3.79 -5.89 -13.56
CA PHE A 158 4.49 -5.12 -12.52
C PHE A 158 5.28 -6.02 -11.57
N GLY A 159 4.74 -7.20 -11.24
CA GLY A 159 5.45 -8.20 -10.46
C GLY A 159 6.68 -8.72 -11.19
N ALA A 160 6.58 -9.00 -12.49
CA ALA A 160 7.69 -9.53 -13.28
C ALA A 160 8.86 -8.54 -13.41
N PHE A 161 8.57 -7.23 -13.59
CA PHE A 161 9.59 -6.23 -13.89
C PHE A 161 9.99 -5.36 -12.71
N TYR A 162 9.11 -5.18 -11.71
CA TYR A 162 9.34 -4.18 -10.67
C TYR A 162 9.40 -4.77 -9.25
N ARG A 163 8.33 -5.43 -8.80
CA ARG A 163 8.21 -6.00 -7.44
C ARG A 163 7.61 -7.39 -7.49
N PRO A 164 8.40 -8.45 -7.38
CA PRO A 164 7.94 -9.84 -7.60
C PRO A 164 6.68 -10.22 -6.82
N TYR A 165 6.50 -9.74 -5.60
CA TYR A 165 5.34 -10.08 -4.79
C TYR A 165 4.00 -9.53 -5.33
N PHE A 166 4.01 -8.52 -6.24
CA PHE A 166 2.78 -8.08 -6.90
C PHE A 166 2.17 -9.13 -7.83
N ALA A 167 2.98 -10.03 -8.40
CA ALA A 167 2.47 -11.15 -9.18
C ALA A 167 1.71 -12.18 -8.33
N LEU A 168 1.92 -12.21 -7.03
CA LEU A 168 1.20 -13.10 -6.10
C LEU A 168 -0.19 -12.55 -5.72
N ILE A 169 -0.41 -11.23 -5.85
CA ILE A 169 -1.69 -10.60 -5.50
C ILE A 169 -2.87 -11.21 -6.25
N PRO A 170 -2.84 -11.37 -7.60
CA PRO A 170 -3.93 -11.98 -8.34
C PRO A 170 -4.21 -13.43 -7.92
N ILE A 171 -3.19 -14.19 -7.56
CA ILE A 171 -3.33 -15.60 -7.14
C ILE A 171 -4.08 -15.65 -5.81
N ILE A 172 -3.65 -14.87 -4.82
CA ILE A 172 -4.31 -14.82 -3.51
C ILE A 172 -5.73 -14.25 -3.65
N ALA A 173 -5.91 -13.16 -4.39
CA ALA A 173 -7.21 -12.54 -4.62
C ALA A 173 -8.19 -13.48 -5.34
N GLY A 174 -7.72 -14.21 -6.34
CA GLY A 174 -8.49 -15.23 -7.06
C GLY A 174 -8.91 -16.38 -6.15
N GLY A 175 -7.99 -16.91 -5.34
CA GLY A 175 -8.29 -17.93 -4.36
C GLY A 175 -9.29 -17.46 -3.30
N MET A 176 -9.08 -16.25 -2.73
CA MET A 176 -10.05 -15.63 -1.80
C MET A 176 -11.43 -15.44 -2.45
N TYR A 177 -11.47 -15.07 -3.74
CA TYR A 177 -12.72 -14.95 -4.47
C TYR A 177 -13.44 -16.30 -4.58
N LEU A 178 -12.74 -17.39 -4.96
CA LEU A 178 -13.30 -18.74 -5.06
C LEU A 178 -13.84 -19.22 -3.70
N ILE A 179 -13.08 -19.08 -2.63
CA ILE A 179 -13.51 -19.42 -1.27
C ILE A 179 -14.73 -18.60 -0.87
N SER A 180 -14.80 -17.33 -1.26
CA SER A 180 -15.94 -16.48 -1.00
C SER A 180 -17.24 -16.91 -1.70
N CYS A 181 -17.18 -17.84 -2.67
CA CYS A 181 -18.37 -18.44 -3.29
C CYS A 181 -19.05 -19.48 -2.38
N ILE A 182 -18.31 -20.01 -1.42
CA ILE A 182 -18.82 -21.03 -0.47
C ILE A 182 -19.50 -20.32 0.71
N ASN A 183 -20.57 -20.90 1.21
CA ASN A 183 -21.31 -20.36 2.35
C ASN A 183 -20.68 -20.82 3.66
N PHE A 184 -20.07 -19.87 4.39
CA PHE A 184 -19.54 -20.07 5.73
C PHE A 184 -20.26 -19.20 6.74
N LYS A 185 -20.33 -19.64 8.01
CA LYS A 185 -20.94 -18.88 9.12
C LYS A 185 -20.25 -17.51 9.30
N ASN A 186 -18.93 -17.47 9.25
CA ASN A 186 -18.13 -16.25 9.35
C ASN A 186 -17.31 -16.04 8.07
N LYS A 187 -18.01 -15.68 6.98
CA LYS A 187 -17.45 -15.61 5.64
C LYS A 187 -16.20 -14.73 5.53
N THR A 188 -16.21 -13.57 6.18
CA THR A 188 -15.10 -12.60 6.10
C THR A 188 -13.79 -13.17 6.68
N MET A 189 -13.87 -13.70 7.89
CA MET A 189 -12.69 -14.29 8.55
C MET A 189 -12.20 -15.54 7.82
N THR A 190 -13.14 -16.36 7.33
CA THR A 190 -12.80 -17.55 6.54
C THR A 190 -12.06 -17.19 5.27
N VAL A 191 -12.54 -16.19 4.52
CA VAL A 191 -11.87 -15.76 3.28
C VAL A 191 -10.47 -15.22 3.54
N ILE A 192 -10.26 -14.43 4.59
CA ILE A 192 -8.93 -13.92 4.97
C ILE A 192 -8.02 -15.09 5.41
N PHE A 193 -8.54 -15.99 6.24
CA PHE A 193 -7.78 -17.17 6.70
C PHE A 193 -7.29 -18.04 5.52
N TYR A 194 -8.17 -18.31 4.56
CA TYR A 194 -7.75 -19.06 3.36
C TYR A 194 -6.79 -18.25 2.48
N GLY A 195 -6.90 -16.91 2.45
CA GLY A 195 -5.90 -16.06 1.81
C GLY A 195 -4.51 -16.23 2.43
N LEU A 196 -4.42 -16.31 3.77
CA LEU A 196 -3.17 -16.60 4.50
C LEU A 196 -2.66 -18.01 4.19
N LEU A 197 -3.55 -19.02 4.13
CA LEU A 197 -3.16 -20.37 3.75
C LEU A 197 -2.63 -20.43 2.30
N ILE A 198 -3.24 -19.71 1.36
CA ILE A 198 -2.74 -19.63 -0.01
C ILE A 198 -1.32 -19.02 -0.03
N ALA A 199 -1.10 -17.93 0.70
CA ALA A 199 0.23 -17.32 0.82
C ALA A 199 1.25 -18.31 1.43
N PHE A 200 0.84 -19.08 2.45
CA PHE A 200 1.66 -20.13 3.04
C PHE A 200 2.01 -21.23 2.02
N PHE A 201 1.05 -21.76 1.27
CA PHE A 201 1.32 -22.79 0.26
C PHE A 201 2.20 -22.29 -0.88
N LEU A 202 2.06 -21.01 -1.27
CA LEU A 202 2.97 -20.38 -2.25
C LEU A 202 4.39 -20.30 -1.68
N SER A 203 4.54 -19.93 -0.41
CA SER A 203 5.85 -19.91 0.26
C SER A 203 6.43 -21.32 0.43
N LEU A 204 5.60 -22.29 0.79
CA LEU A 204 6.00 -23.70 0.90
C LEU A 204 6.51 -24.21 -0.45
N SER A 205 5.84 -23.89 -1.54
CA SER A 205 6.29 -24.24 -2.90
C SER A 205 7.67 -23.64 -3.21
N SER A 206 7.93 -22.40 -2.78
CA SER A 206 9.26 -21.78 -2.90
C SER A 206 10.30 -22.51 -2.04
N GLY A 207 9.94 -22.89 -0.81
CA GLY A 207 10.81 -23.69 0.08
C GLY A 207 11.23 -25.01 -0.54
N ILE A 208 10.28 -25.72 -1.18
CA ILE A 208 10.55 -27.00 -1.86
C ILE A 208 11.41 -26.79 -3.13
N LEU A 209 11.11 -25.76 -3.94
CA LEU A 209 11.76 -25.56 -5.24
C LEU A 209 13.12 -24.84 -5.14
N LYS A 210 13.27 -23.92 -4.19
CA LYS A 210 14.44 -23.03 -4.04
C LYS A 210 15.22 -23.27 -2.74
N GLY A 211 14.73 -24.13 -1.85
CA GLY A 211 15.34 -24.36 -0.55
C GLY A 211 15.16 -23.23 0.47
N GLN A 212 14.34 -22.20 0.15
CA GLN A 212 14.10 -21.05 1.05
C GLN A 212 12.64 -20.60 1.00
N TYR A 213 12.08 -20.29 2.17
CA TYR A 213 10.74 -19.74 2.32
C TYR A 213 10.71 -18.23 2.08
N PHE A 214 9.53 -17.68 1.75
CA PHE A 214 9.39 -16.24 1.43
C PHE A 214 9.77 -15.33 2.59
N SER A 215 9.34 -15.62 3.82
CA SER A 215 9.68 -14.81 4.98
C SER A 215 11.17 -14.88 5.31
N GLU A 216 11.81 -16.03 5.10
CA GLU A 216 13.24 -16.21 5.30
C GLU A 216 14.07 -15.38 4.31
N MET A 217 13.78 -15.52 3.00
CA MET A 217 14.53 -14.84 1.93
C MET A 217 14.25 -13.36 1.82
N SER A 218 13.25 -12.82 2.54
CA SER A 218 12.89 -11.40 2.50
C SER A 218 13.02 -10.72 3.87
N ARG A 219 12.00 -10.86 4.72
CA ARG A 219 11.92 -10.18 6.02
C ARG A 219 13.10 -10.52 6.92
N GLU A 220 13.40 -11.82 7.11
CA GLU A 220 14.49 -12.22 7.99
C GLU A 220 15.86 -11.81 7.47
N LEU A 221 16.08 -11.89 6.16
CA LEU A 221 17.35 -11.46 5.55
C LEU A 221 17.58 -9.96 5.80
N VAL A 222 16.56 -9.12 5.58
CA VAL A 222 16.64 -7.69 5.85
C VAL A 222 16.80 -7.40 7.35
N ASN A 223 16.11 -8.15 8.21
CA ASN A 223 16.21 -7.96 9.65
C ASN A 223 17.59 -8.33 10.19
N LYS A 224 18.23 -9.39 9.68
CA LYS A 224 19.62 -9.75 10.04
C LYS A 224 20.60 -8.61 9.79
N THR A 225 20.45 -7.88 8.68
CA THR A 225 21.34 -6.75 8.34
C THR A 225 21.05 -5.50 9.18
N ARG A 226 19.82 -5.38 9.74
CA ARG A 226 19.37 -4.20 10.49
C ARG A 226 19.39 -4.36 12.00
N MET A 227 19.47 -5.58 12.54
CA MET A 227 19.34 -5.86 13.97
C MET A 227 20.30 -5.05 14.87
N ASN A 228 21.48 -4.71 14.38
CA ASN A 228 22.49 -3.94 15.09
C ASN A 228 22.44 -2.43 14.80
N SER A 229 21.46 -1.95 14.01
CA SER A 229 21.32 -0.52 13.75
C SER A 229 20.52 0.16 14.87
N ALA A 230 20.96 1.34 15.31
CA ALA A 230 20.25 2.15 16.30
C ALA A 230 18.82 2.51 15.90
N ASP A 231 18.49 2.37 14.63
CA ASP A 231 17.20 2.72 14.01
C ASP A 231 16.23 1.54 13.90
N ALA A 232 16.60 0.36 14.37
CA ALA A 232 15.84 -0.89 14.20
C ALA A 232 14.70 -1.07 15.23
N ASN A 233 14.06 0.02 15.65
CA ASN A 233 13.10 0.00 16.77
C ASN A 233 11.76 -0.68 16.47
N SER A 234 11.35 -0.82 15.18
CA SER A 234 10.04 -1.34 14.81
C SER A 234 10.10 -2.62 13.97
N LEU A 235 11.19 -3.41 14.11
CA LEU A 235 11.36 -4.67 13.40
C LEU A 235 10.24 -5.67 13.72
N ILE A 236 9.82 -6.41 12.71
CA ILE A 236 8.88 -7.52 12.82
C ILE A 236 9.68 -8.80 12.90
N LEU A 237 10.02 -9.21 14.12
CA LEU A 237 10.75 -10.45 14.38
C LEU A 237 9.75 -11.58 14.60
N SER A 238 9.86 -12.65 13.80
CA SER A 238 9.04 -13.84 14.00
C SER A 238 9.37 -14.52 15.32
N PRO A 239 8.37 -15.00 16.10
CA PRO A 239 8.62 -15.74 17.34
C PRO A 239 9.30 -17.11 17.09
N VAL A 240 9.16 -17.64 15.88
CA VAL A 240 9.84 -18.87 15.43
C VAL A 240 10.56 -18.56 14.12
N LYS A 241 11.76 -19.08 13.94
CA LYS A 241 12.53 -18.89 12.70
C LYS A 241 11.79 -19.52 11.52
N PRO A 242 11.66 -18.80 10.38
CA PRO A 242 10.95 -19.29 9.19
C PRO A 242 11.83 -20.17 8.29
N ASP A 243 12.71 -20.98 8.87
CA ASP A 243 13.58 -21.95 8.20
C ASP A 243 12.94 -23.36 8.08
N THR A 244 11.76 -23.51 8.67
CA THR A 244 10.95 -24.74 8.64
C THR A 244 9.54 -24.40 8.15
N TRP A 245 8.80 -25.40 7.64
CA TRP A 245 7.44 -25.17 7.15
C TRP A 245 6.49 -24.62 8.24
N TYR A 246 6.58 -25.11 9.50
CA TYR A 246 5.77 -24.60 10.60
C TYR A 246 6.24 -23.22 11.07
N GLY A 247 7.55 -22.96 11.04
CA GLY A 247 8.11 -21.66 11.32
C GLY A 247 7.64 -20.60 10.31
N GLU A 248 7.62 -20.94 9.02
CA GLU A 248 7.10 -20.08 7.97
C GLU A 248 5.59 -19.82 8.14
N MET A 249 4.80 -20.84 8.48
CA MET A 249 3.37 -20.68 8.77
C MET A 249 3.15 -19.66 9.89
N ILE A 250 3.85 -19.85 11.02
CA ILE A 250 3.79 -18.92 12.15
C ILE A 250 4.23 -17.51 11.73
N ALA A 251 5.31 -17.40 10.97
CA ALA A 251 5.86 -16.14 10.51
C ALA A 251 4.86 -15.34 9.63
N ILE A 252 4.15 -16.02 8.72
CA ILE A 252 3.12 -15.39 7.86
C ILE A 252 1.95 -14.87 8.70
N PHE A 253 1.40 -15.71 9.58
CA PHE A 253 0.27 -15.29 10.42
C PHE A 253 0.69 -14.18 11.38
N TYR A 254 1.79 -14.33 12.08
CA TYR A 254 2.32 -13.32 12.98
C TYR A 254 2.59 -11.99 12.27
N GLY A 255 3.24 -12.04 11.10
CA GLY A 255 3.52 -10.85 10.30
C GLY A 255 2.25 -10.14 9.83
N PHE A 256 1.24 -10.90 9.37
CA PHE A 256 -0.05 -10.33 8.98
C PHE A 256 -0.72 -9.57 10.12
N PHE A 257 -0.80 -10.17 11.31
CA PHE A 257 -1.39 -9.50 12.47
C PHE A 257 -0.54 -8.31 12.91
N THR A 258 0.77 -8.44 12.97
CA THR A 258 1.67 -7.35 13.39
C THR A 258 1.60 -6.13 12.46
N VAL A 259 1.47 -6.34 11.15
CA VAL A 259 1.38 -5.24 10.18
C VAL A 259 0.00 -4.59 10.16
N ASN A 260 -1.08 -5.38 10.31
CA ASN A 260 -2.44 -4.88 10.14
C ASN A 260 -3.14 -4.55 11.45
N VAL A 261 -2.71 -5.18 12.56
CA VAL A 261 -3.17 -4.92 13.93
C VAL A 261 -1.92 -4.67 14.80
N PRO A 262 -1.21 -3.55 14.61
CA PRO A 262 0.14 -3.33 15.13
C PRO A 262 0.17 -3.03 16.64
N VAL A 263 -0.45 -3.90 17.46
CA VAL A 263 -0.46 -3.78 18.95
C VAL A 263 0.96 -3.82 19.52
N ASN A 264 1.87 -4.55 18.84
CA ASN A 264 3.28 -4.61 19.26
C ASN A 264 4.00 -3.26 19.20
N GLY A 265 3.49 -2.31 18.40
CA GLY A 265 3.97 -0.95 18.35
C GLY A 265 3.68 -0.14 19.60
N LEU A 266 2.75 -0.58 20.47
CA LEU A 266 2.41 0.09 21.74
C LEU A 266 3.59 0.14 22.73
N LYS A 267 4.59 -0.73 22.60
CA LYS A 267 5.86 -0.61 23.34
C LYS A 267 6.59 0.70 23.06
N HIS A 268 6.26 1.40 21.97
CA HIS A 268 6.80 2.70 21.58
C HIS A 268 5.80 3.85 21.83
N ILE A 269 4.96 3.75 22.87
CA ILE A 269 3.90 4.71 23.18
C ILE A 269 4.42 6.14 23.40
N LEU A 270 5.70 6.29 23.79
CA LEU A 270 6.36 7.59 23.92
C LEU A 270 6.73 8.24 22.57
N SER A 271 6.50 7.55 21.45
CA SER A 271 6.74 8.07 20.10
C SER A 271 5.40 8.43 19.43
N PRO A 272 4.97 9.72 19.48
CA PRO A 272 3.63 10.13 19.00
C PRO A 272 3.35 9.70 17.57
N GLN A 273 4.36 9.74 16.68
CA GLN A 273 4.23 9.32 15.28
C GLN A 273 3.85 7.84 15.15
N ILE A 274 4.37 6.97 16.03
CA ILE A 274 4.05 5.54 16.03
C ILE A 274 2.62 5.33 16.52
N VAL A 275 2.22 6.04 17.57
CA VAL A 275 0.86 5.97 18.13
C VAL A 275 -0.19 6.42 17.11
N VAL A 276 0.04 7.56 16.44
CA VAL A 276 -0.86 8.04 15.37
C VAL A 276 -0.99 7.02 14.25
N PHE A 277 0.13 6.40 13.86
CA PHE A 277 0.09 5.34 12.87
C PHE A 277 -0.70 4.12 13.32
N ILE A 278 -0.50 3.64 14.55
CA ILE A 278 -1.25 2.49 15.09
C ILE A 278 -2.75 2.77 15.03
N ILE A 279 -3.18 3.94 15.50
CA ILE A 279 -4.59 4.35 15.48
C ILE A 279 -5.11 4.40 14.04
N TRP A 280 -4.36 5.04 13.13
CA TRP A 280 -4.72 5.11 11.71
C TRP A 280 -4.88 3.71 11.11
N GLN A 281 -3.93 2.82 11.35
CA GLN A 281 -3.93 1.46 10.80
C GLN A 281 -5.09 0.61 11.35
N LEU A 282 -5.35 0.68 12.65
CA LEU A 282 -6.45 -0.05 13.27
C LEU A 282 -7.81 0.41 12.74
N LEU A 283 -8.02 1.73 12.67
CA LEU A 283 -9.27 2.29 12.14
C LEU A 283 -9.44 1.98 10.65
N LEU A 284 -8.37 2.11 9.85
CA LEU A 284 -8.39 1.76 8.44
C LEU A 284 -8.75 0.29 8.25
N PHE A 285 -8.03 -0.61 8.93
CA PHE A 285 -8.25 -2.05 8.82
C PHE A 285 -9.67 -2.45 9.23
N TYR A 286 -10.18 -1.87 10.33
CA TYR A 286 -11.54 -2.09 10.78
C TYR A 286 -12.57 -1.65 9.74
N ILE A 287 -12.46 -0.44 9.19
CA ILE A 287 -13.40 0.06 8.17
C ILE A 287 -13.36 -0.81 6.91
N LEU A 288 -12.17 -1.19 6.45
CA LEU A 288 -12.04 -2.07 5.28
C LEU A 288 -12.61 -3.46 5.54
N LEU A 289 -12.46 -4.02 6.75
CA LEU A 289 -13.09 -5.29 7.15
C LEU A 289 -14.62 -5.22 7.12
N VAL A 290 -15.21 -4.14 7.66
CA VAL A 290 -16.66 -3.93 7.64
C VAL A 290 -17.16 -3.81 6.20
N ARG A 291 -16.44 -3.05 5.35
CA ARG A 291 -16.75 -2.93 3.92
C ARG A 291 -16.64 -4.28 3.20
N PHE A 292 -15.58 -5.02 3.46
CA PHE A 292 -15.37 -6.34 2.88
C PHE A 292 -16.49 -7.31 3.25
N SER A 293 -16.90 -7.32 4.53
CA SER A 293 -18.05 -8.12 4.99
C SER A 293 -19.35 -7.77 4.24
N LYS A 294 -19.62 -6.47 4.03
CA LYS A 294 -20.78 -6.01 3.27
C LYS A 294 -20.72 -6.48 1.81
N CYS A 295 -19.57 -6.33 1.17
CA CYS A 295 -19.38 -6.75 -0.23
C CYS A 295 -19.50 -8.27 -0.41
N LEU A 296 -19.01 -9.06 0.55
CA LEU A 296 -19.13 -10.53 0.51
C LEU A 296 -20.59 -11.01 0.63
N ARG A 297 -21.48 -10.25 1.29
CA ARG A 297 -22.90 -10.55 1.38
C ARG A 297 -23.66 -10.17 0.10
N ASN A 298 -23.31 -9.03 -0.52
CA ASN A 298 -24.02 -8.46 -1.65
C ASN A 298 -23.09 -8.34 -2.89
N ARG A 299 -22.53 -9.46 -3.34
CA ARG A 299 -21.44 -9.52 -4.33
C ARG A 299 -21.80 -8.88 -5.67
N ASN A 300 -23.00 -9.14 -6.19
CA ASN A 300 -23.44 -8.62 -7.49
C ASN A 300 -23.60 -7.09 -7.47
N GLU A 301 -23.98 -6.55 -6.35
CA GLU A 301 -24.18 -5.12 -6.18
C GLU A 301 -22.86 -4.35 -6.02
N TYR A 302 -21.85 -4.98 -5.36
CA TYR A 302 -20.59 -4.36 -5.00
C TYR A 302 -19.37 -5.01 -5.70
N GLN A 303 -19.55 -5.53 -6.92
CA GLN A 303 -18.51 -6.33 -7.59
C GLN A 303 -17.15 -5.60 -7.77
N PHE A 304 -17.15 -4.32 -8.14
CA PHE A 304 -15.91 -3.54 -8.28
C PHE A 304 -15.26 -3.26 -6.92
N GLU A 305 -16.06 -2.95 -5.90
CA GLU A 305 -15.55 -2.76 -4.54
C GLU A 305 -14.98 -4.06 -3.97
N LEU A 306 -15.69 -5.18 -4.16
CA LEU A 306 -15.23 -6.49 -3.75
C LEU A 306 -13.89 -6.83 -4.42
N PHE A 307 -13.75 -6.54 -5.71
CA PHE A 307 -12.49 -6.75 -6.42
C PHE A 307 -11.35 -5.92 -5.82
N ILE A 308 -11.57 -4.62 -5.60
CA ILE A 308 -10.56 -3.74 -4.97
C ILE A 308 -10.21 -4.23 -3.57
N LEU A 309 -11.19 -4.64 -2.77
CA LEU A 309 -10.95 -5.15 -1.42
C LEU A 309 -10.20 -6.49 -1.43
N LEU A 310 -10.47 -7.38 -2.38
CA LEU A 310 -9.70 -8.60 -2.57
C LEU A 310 -8.24 -8.30 -2.91
N VAL A 311 -7.97 -7.35 -3.80
CA VAL A 311 -6.61 -6.89 -4.12
C VAL A 311 -5.94 -6.27 -2.87
N LEU A 312 -6.63 -5.41 -2.13
CA LEU A 312 -6.10 -4.79 -0.90
C LEU A 312 -5.79 -5.82 0.19
N PHE A 313 -6.71 -6.74 0.49
CA PHE A 313 -6.46 -7.78 1.51
C PHE A 313 -5.35 -8.75 1.08
N SER A 314 -5.26 -9.08 -0.21
CA SER A 314 -4.13 -9.87 -0.73
C SER A 314 -2.80 -9.14 -0.55
N PHE A 315 -2.76 -7.83 -0.81
CA PHE A 315 -1.58 -7.02 -0.54
C PHE A 315 -1.26 -6.96 0.96
N PHE A 316 -2.25 -6.83 1.86
CA PHE A 316 -2.03 -6.84 3.31
C PHE A 316 -1.50 -8.18 3.82
N ILE A 317 -1.94 -9.29 3.21
CA ILE A 317 -1.40 -10.61 3.48
C ILE A 317 0.08 -10.67 3.09
N LEU A 318 0.41 -10.22 1.88
CA LEU A 318 1.80 -10.20 1.39
C LEU A 318 2.69 -9.24 2.19
N GLN A 319 2.17 -8.12 2.65
CA GLN A 319 2.90 -7.27 3.60
C GLN A 319 3.29 -8.04 4.87
N GLY A 320 2.40 -8.88 5.40
CA GLY A 320 2.72 -9.75 6.54
C GLY A 320 3.86 -10.73 6.27
N VAL A 321 4.08 -11.12 5.01
CA VAL A 321 5.16 -12.01 4.59
C VAL A 321 6.48 -11.25 4.41
N PHE A 322 6.45 -10.11 3.72
CA PHE A 322 7.64 -9.45 3.18
C PHE A 322 8.13 -8.23 3.98
N GLU A 323 7.28 -7.58 4.82
CA GLU A 323 7.67 -6.36 5.50
C GLU A 323 8.61 -6.62 6.69
N PRO A 324 9.78 -5.99 6.69
CA PRO A 324 10.73 -6.15 7.79
C PRO A 324 10.36 -5.34 9.03
N ASP A 325 9.69 -4.19 8.86
CA ASP A 325 9.35 -3.27 9.94
C ASP A 325 8.05 -2.49 9.67
N LEU A 326 7.49 -1.87 10.71
CA LEU A 326 6.25 -1.09 10.61
C LEU A 326 6.41 0.17 9.76
N GLY A 327 7.59 0.80 9.73
CA GLY A 327 7.86 1.99 8.92
C GLY A 327 7.79 1.68 7.42
N SER A 328 8.41 0.56 7.01
CA SER A 328 8.32 0.06 5.63
C SER A 328 6.87 -0.28 5.25
N ALA A 329 6.13 -0.92 6.16
CA ALA A 329 4.73 -1.28 5.94
C ALA A 329 3.85 -0.04 5.68
N ILE A 330 4.07 1.07 6.41
CA ILE A 330 3.37 2.34 6.17
C ILE A 330 3.70 2.89 4.79
N ARG A 331 4.99 2.99 4.49
CA ARG A 331 5.47 3.55 3.23
C ARG A 331 4.91 2.78 2.03
N HIS A 332 4.88 1.46 2.08
CA HIS A 332 4.28 0.64 1.03
C HIS A 332 2.76 0.83 0.93
N LYS A 333 2.04 1.08 2.04
CA LYS A 333 0.61 1.43 2.01
C LYS A 333 0.36 2.78 1.34
N THR A 334 1.26 3.76 1.50
CA THR A 334 1.13 5.03 0.76
C THR A 334 1.28 4.84 -0.75
N GLY A 335 2.10 3.88 -1.19
CA GLY A 335 2.23 3.51 -2.60
C GLY A 335 0.96 2.93 -3.23
N ILE A 336 0.09 2.31 -2.44
CA ILE A 336 -1.21 1.78 -2.91
C ILE A 336 -2.40 2.62 -2.44
N PHE A 337 -2.15 3.83 -1.94
CA PHE A 337 -3.20 4.69 -1.40
C PHE A 337 -4.35 5.01 -2.36
N PRO A 338 -4.18 5.09 -3.69
CA PRO A 338 -5.32 5.20 -4.61
C PRO A 338 -6.38 4.12 -4.43
N LEU A 339 -5.98 2.85 -4.19
CA LEU A 339 -6.92 1.75 -3.90
C LEU A 339 -7.62 1.95 -2.55
N ILE A 340 -6.86 2.35 -1.51
CA ILE A 340 -7.39 2.63 -0.17
C ILE A 340 -8.41 3.77 -0.23
N TYR A 341 -8.06 4.88 -0.88
CA TYR A 341 -8.92 6.04 -1.05
C TYR A 341 -10.22 5.68 -1.79
N PHE A 342 -10.12 4.93 -2.88
CA PHE A 342 -11.28 4.47 -3.63
C PHE A 342 -12.17 3.55 -2.78
N ALA A 343 -11.60 2.60 -2.04
CA ALA A 343 -12.37 1.70 -1.17
C ALA A 343 -13.08 2.46 -0.02
N LEU A 344 -12.43 3.46 0.61
CA LEU A 344 -13.03 4.27 1.66
C LEU A 344 -14.27 5.04 1.19
N TYR A 345 -14.27 5.50 -0.06
CA TYR A 345 -15.31 6.35 -0.63
C TYR A 345 -16.10 5.70 -1.77
N TYR A 346 -16.04 4.39 -1.92
CA TYR A 346 -16.68 3.66 -3.02
C TYR A 346 -18.18 3.99 -3.16
N GLU A 347 -18.93 4.07 -2.07
CA GLU A 347 -20.39 4.37 -2.12
C GLU A 347 -20.67 5.74 -2.74
N HIS A 348 -19.78 6.71 -2.54
CA HIS A 348 -19.89 8.02 -3.18
C HIS A 348 -19.58 7.94 -4.67
N PHE A 349 -18.50 7.24 -5.02
CA PHE A 349 -18.08 7.09 -6.43
C PHE A 349 -19.06 6.23 -7.22
N ARG A 350 -19.62 5.20 -6.60
CA ARG A 350 -20.63 4.32 -7.21
C ARG A 350 -21.83 5.09 -7.75
N LYS A 351 -22.36 6.07 -7.01
CA LYS A 351 -23.47 6.93 -7.46
C LYS A 351 -23.16 7.68 -8.75
N LYS A 352 -21.89 7.91 -9.05
CA LYS A 352 -21.43 8.54 -10.29
C LYS A 352 -21.15 7.53 -11.39
N ILE A 353 -20.90 6.27 -11.03
CA ILE A 353 -20.55 5.18 -11.93
C ILE A 353 -21.84 4.48 -12.42
N GLN A 354 -22.87 4.40 -11.63
CA GLN A 354 -24.21 3.92 -12.02
C GLN A 354 -25.04 5.05 -12.62
#